data_f3fdb516fb5accc4db8230f0a3c30ebe
#
_entry.id   f3fdb516fb5accc4db8230f0a3c30ebe
#
_cell.length_a   1.000
_cell.length_b   1.000
_cell.length_c   1.000
_cell.angle_alpha   90.00
_cell.angle_beta   90.00
_cell.angle_gamma   90.00
#
_symmetry.space_group_name_H-M   'P 1'
#
loop_
_entity.id
_entity.type
_entity.pdbx_description
1 polymer ?
#
loop_
_entity_poly.entity_id
_entity_poly.type
_entity_poly.pdbx_seq_one_letter_code
_entity_poly.pdbx_strand_id
1 'polypeptide(L)'
;VSNQAILSEQFELLKADLIKAYDEKGMRASGKWANSLEVIANENTVKLIGEEYSQQLESGRQAGQFPPIQAIKQWIIDKGVFNSVLQDISLSSLAFLIARKIANEGWKRERHGGVELISEIVTDMRIQSIIDEVGAVMMVQFTTELVILINELEAA
;
A
#
# COMPACT_ATOMS: atom_id res chain seq x y z
N VAL A 1 -8.50 -5.22 -25.54
CA VAL A 1 -8.20 -5.12 -24.11
C VAL A 1 -9.24 -4.21 -23.47
N SER A 2 -9.90 -4.66 -22.41
CA SER A 2 -10.89 -3.84 -21.73
C SER A 2 -10.23 -2.80 -20.81
N ASN A 3 -10.91 -1.66 -20.59
CA ASN A 3 -10.45 -0.64 -19.64
C ASN A 3 -10.23 -1.21 -18.24
N GLN A 4 -11.09 -2.14 -17.82
CA GLN A 4 -10.93 -2.86 -16.56
C GLN A 4 -9.63 -3.65 -16.50
N ALA A 5 -9.24 -4.33 -17.58
CA ALA A 5 -8.01 -5.11 -17.62
C ALA A 5 -6.79 -4.20 -17.46
N ILE A 6 -6.78 -3.05 -18.15
CA ILE A 6 -5.69 -2.06 -18.04
C ILE A 6 -5.62 -1.48 -16.62
N LEU A 7 -6.76 -1.06 -16.07
CA LEU A 7 -6.82 -0.58 -14.69
C LEU A 7 -6.34 -1.62 -13.70
N SER A 8 -6.75 -2.87 -13.85
CA SER A 8 -6.31 -3.96 -12.98
C SER A 8 -4.80 -4.16 -13.05
N GLU A 9 -4.22 -4.14 -14.24
CA GLU A 9 -2.79 -4.24 -14.46
C GLU A 9 -2.05 -3.08 -13.77
N GLN A 10 -2.50 -1.84 -13.96
CA GLN A 10 -1.90 -0.68 -13.32
C GLN A 10 -1.98 -0.72 -11.80
N PHE A 11 -3.08 -1.23 -11.23
CA PHE A 11 -3.22 -1.40 -9.78
C PHE A 11 -2.36 -2.55 -9.23
N GLU A 12 -2.16 -3.62 -10.00
CA GLU A 12 -1.18 -4.66 -9.63
C GLU A 12 0.26 -4.12 -9.65
N LEU A 13 0.61 -3.26 -10.59
CA LEU A 13 1.90 -2.56 -10.59
C LEU A 13 2.05 -1.63 -9.39
N LEU A 14 1.02 -0.86 -9.05
CA LEU A 14 1.00 -0.03 -7.84
C LEU A 14 1.20 -0.86 -6.57
N LYS A 15 0.50 -1.99 -6.46
CA LYS A 15 0.66 -2.93 -5.34
C LYS A 15 2.09 -3.45 -5.24
N ALA A 16 2.68 -3.86 -6.35
CA ALA A 16 4.07 -4.33 -6.39
C ALA A 16 5.06 -3.24 -5.95
N ASP A 17 4.88 -2.00 -6.42
CA ASP A 17 5.72 -0.87 -6.05
C ASP A 17 5.57 -0.51 -4.55
N LEU A 18 4.36 -0.57 -4.00
CA LEU A 18 4.10 -0.38 -2.56
C LEU A 18 4.80 -1.45 -1.71
N ILE A 19 4.71 -2.72 -2.10
CA ILE A 19 5.38 -3.82 -1.39
C ILE A 19 6.90 -3.65 -1.46
N LYS A 20 7.43 -3.29 -2.63
CA LYS A 20 8.85 -3.03 -2.81
C LYS A 20 9.34 -1.89 -1.91
N ALA A 21 8.65 -0.75 -1.91
CA ALA A 21 9.00 0.38 -1.04
C ALA A 21 8.92 0.02 0.44
N TYR A 22 7.92 -0.76 0.84
CA TYR A 22 7.77 -1.29 2.19
C TYR A 22 8.97 -2.15 2.62
N ASP A 23 9.43 -3.03 1.75
CA ASP A 23 10.58 -3.88 2.00
C ASP A 23 11.90 -3.09 2.02
N GLU A 24 12.10 -2.17 1.09
CA GLU A 24 13.28 -1.29 1.02
C GLU A 24 13.42 -0.41 2.27
N LYS A 25 12.29 0.03 2.83
CA LYS A 25 12.25 0.77 4.10
C LYS A 25 12.46 -0.13 5.34
N GLY A 26 12.66 -1.43 5.16
CA GLY A 26 12.84 -2.39 6.24
C GLY A 26 11.63 -2.49 7.18
N MET A 27 10.41 -2.29 6.66
CA MET A 27 9.18 -2.29 7.46
C MET A 27 8.60 -3.69 7.67
N ARG A 28 9.01 -4.66 6.87
CA ARG A 28 8.50 -6.03 6.97
C ARG A 28 8.84 -6.66 8.32
N ALA A 29 7.83 -7.23 8.97
CA ALA A 29 7.97 -8.10 10.13
C ALA A 29 7.40 -9.49 9.79
N SER A 30 6.10 -9.73 10.02
CA SER A 30 5.44 -11.00 9.64
C SER A 30 5.13 -11.12 8.14
N GLY A 31 5.11 -10.02 7.42
CA GLY A 31 4.63 -9.95 6.04
C GLY A 31 3.10 -9.82 5.91
N LYS A 32 2.37 -9.75 7.01
CA LYS A 32 0.92 -9.68 7.03
C LYS A 32 0.37 -8.52 6.21
N TRP A 33 0.96 -7.34 6.31
CA TRP A 33 0.52 -6.17 5.56
C TRP A 33 0.66 -6.37 4.06
N ALA A 34 1.84 -6.79 3.59
CA ALA A 34 2.08 -7.03 2.16
C ALA A 34 1.16 -8.11 1.60
N ASN A 35 0.92 -9.18 2.37
CA ASN A 35 0.01 -10.27 2.00
C ASN A 35 -1.47 -9.86 2.03
N SER A 36 -1.82 -8.81 2.75
CA SER A 36 -3.20 -8.30 2.81
C SER A 36 -3.59 -7.43 1.62
N LEU A 37 -2.61 -6.94 0.85
CA LEU A 37 -2.87 -6.08 -0.29
C LEU A 37 -3.51 -6.88 -1.43
N GLU A 38 -4.70 -6.47 -1.83
CA GLU A 38 -5.50 -7.12 -2.85
C GLU A 38 -6.06 -6.09 -3.83
N VAL A 39 -6.00 -6.43 -5.12
CA VAL A 39 -6.64 -5.66 -6.19
C VAL A 39 -7.99 -6.29 -6.49
N ILE A 40 -9.06 -5.53 -6.29
CA ILE A 40 -10.44 -5.95 -6.57
C ILE A 40 -10.95 -5.18 -7.78
N ALA A 41 -11.33 -5.90 -8.84
CA ALA A 41 -11.86 -5.34 -10.05
C ALA A 41 -13.34 -5.73 -10.23
N ASN A 42 -14.19 -4.72 -10.42
CA ASN A 42 -15.58 -4.85 -10.81
C ASN A 42 -15.78 -4.20 -12.20
N GLU A 43 -16.97 -4.29 -12.78
CA GLU A 43 -17.23 -3.78 -14.12
C GLU A 43 -16.75 -2.35 -14.38
N ASN A 44 -16.92 -1.45 -13.42
CA ASN A 44 -16.62 -0.03 -13.56
C ASN A 44 -15.60 0.51 -12.54
N THR A 45 -15.06 -0.33 -11.69
CA THR A 45 -14.14 0.11 -10.62
C THR A 45 -13.04 -0.89 -10.37
N VAL A 46 -11.86 -0.36 -10.06
CA VAL A 46 -10.75 -1.15 -9.52
C VAL A 46 -10.32 -0.52 -8.20
N LYS A 47 -10.10 -1.35 -7.19
CA LYS A 47 -9.69 -0.94 -5.85
C LYS A 47 -8.46 -1.72 -5.41
N LEU A 48 -7.55 -1.04 -4.77
CA LEU A 48 -6.49 -1.67 -3.99
C LEU A 48 -6.85 -1.56 -2.51
N ILE A 49 -6.99 -2.68 -1.85
CA ILE A 49 -7.35 -2.77 -0.43
C ILE A 49 -6.23 -3.44 0.37
N GLY A 50 -6.23 -3.22 1.66
CA GLY A 50 -5.26 -3.80 2.59
C GLY A 50 -5.75 -3.69 4.03
N GLU A 51 -4.87 -3.97 4.99
CA GLU A 51 -5.18 -3.87 6.41
C GLU A 51 -5.56 -2.45 6.83
N GLU A 52 -6.46 -2.32 7.81
CA GLU A 52 -6.94 -1.03 8.33
C GLU A 52 -5.80 -0.13 8.85
N TYR A 53 -4.76 -0.74 9.41
CA TYR A 53 -3.61 0.02 9.92
C TYR A 53 -2.68 0.59 8.82
N SER A 54 -3.00 0.41 7.54
CA SER A 54 -2.27 1.04 6.43
C SER A 54 -2.18 2.56 6.58
N GLN A 55 -3.20 3.20 7.16
CA GLN A 55 -3.16 4.63 7.46
C GLN A 55 -2.08 4.98 8.48
N GLN A 56 -1.81 4.10 9.45
CA GLN A 56 -0.75 4.33 10.43
C GLN A 56 0.65 4.17 9.80
N LEU A 57 0.79 3.32 8.78
CA LEU A 57 2.02 3.24 7.99
C LEU A 57 2.27 4.53 7.19
N GLU A 58 1.21 5.17 6.72
CA GLU A 58 1.29 6.45 5.99
C GLU A 58 1.60 7.61 6.93
N SER A 59 0.78 7.83 7.94
CA SER A 59 0.81 9.04 8.77
C SER A 59 1.45 8.85 10.15
N GLY A 60 1.86 7.62 10.50
CA GLY A 60 2.34 7.30 11.84
C GLY A 60 1.21 7.20 12.86
N ARG A 61 1.57 7.22 14.12
CA ARG A 61 0.64 7.18 15.26
C ARG A 61 0.94 8.33 16.21
N GLN A 62 -0.11 9.04 16.60
CA GLN A 62 0.02 10.10 17.59
C GLN A 62 0.24 9.56 19.00
N ALA A 63 0.88 10.36 19.85
CA ALA A 63 0.99 10.08 21.27
C ALA A 63 -0.39 10.05 21.94
N GLY A 64 -0.49 9.40 23.09
CA GLY A 64 -1.66 9.44 23.96
C GLY A 64 -2.13 8.07 24.44
N GLN A 65 -2.15 7.04 23.61
CA GLN A 65 -2.66 5.73 23.98
C GLN A 65 -1.57 4.65 23.87
N PHE A 66 -1.56 3.72 24.83
CA PHE A 66 -0.75 2.53 24.74
C PHE A 66 -1.19 1.65 23.58
N PRO A 67 -0.26 1.21 22.71
CA PRO A 67 -0.55 0.17 21.76
C PRO A 67 -0.75 -1.17 22.52
N PRO A 68 -1.47 -2.14 21.92
CA PRO A 68 -1.61 -3.47 22.51
C PRO A 68 -0.25 -4.13 22.70
N ILE A 69 0.10 -4.44 23.96
CA ILE A 69 1.43 -5.01 24.32
C ILE A 69 1.67 -6.35 23.62
N GLN A 70 0.62 -7.18 23.45
CA GLN A 70 0.76 -8.45 22.73
C GLN A 70 1.13 -8.25 21.26
N ALA A 71 0.60 -7.22 20.61
CA ALA A 71 0.98 -6.88 19.23
C ALA A 71 2.45 -6.45 19.15
N ILE A 72 2.93 -5.68 20.12
CA ILE A 72 4.34 -5.30 20.21
C ILE A 72 5.24 -6.51 20.45
N LYS A 73 4.86 -7.43 21.34
CA LYS A 73 5.60 -8.68 21.56
C LYS A 73 5.72 -9.50 20.27
N GLN A 74 4.61 -9.68 19.56
CA GLN A 74 4.60 -10.42 18.30
C GLN A 74 5.46 -9.74 17.26
N TRP A 75 5.39 -8.41 17.14
CA TRP A 75 6.23 -7.64 16.24
C TRP A 75 7.71 -7.80 16.55
N ILE A 76 8.12 -7.79 17.83
CA ILE A 76 9.51 -8.00 18.25
C ILE A 76 10.01 -9.37 17.80
N ILE A 77 9.19 -10.41 17.97
CA ILE A 77 9.50 -11.78 17.55
C ILE A 77 9.63 -11.85 16.04
N ASP A 78 8.65 -11.36 15.30
CA ASP A 78 8.59 -11.41 13.83
C ASP A 78 9.75 -10.64 13.19
N LYS A 79 10.15 -9.54 13.81
CA LYS A 79 11.28 -8.72 13.38
C LYS A 79 12.64 -9.34 13.69
N GLY A 80 12.71 -10.30 14.63
CA GLY A 80 13.94 -10.96 15.04
C GLY A 80 14.91 -10.08 15.83
N VAL A 81 14.45 -8.94 16.35
CA VAL A 81 15.31 -7.99 17.08
C VAL A 81 15.60 -8.38 18.51
N PHE A 82 14.84 -9.31 19.08
CA PHE A 82 14.99 -9.72 20.49
C PHE A 82 16.35 -10.35 20.78
N ASN A 83 16.82 -11.21 19.88
CA ASN A 83 18.07 -11.94 20.05
C ASN A 83 19.32 -11.08 19.82
N SER A 84 19.19 -9.91 19.20
CA SER A 84 20.34 -9.07 18.80
C SER A 84 20.63 -7.93 19.78
N VAL A 85 19.67 -7.54 20.60
CA VAL A 85 19.76 -6.25 21.31
C VAL A 85 19.97 -6.38 22.82
N LEU A 86 19.44 -7.40 23.48
CA LEU A 86 19.41 -7.40 24.96
C LEU A 86 19.42 -8.82 25.55
N GLN A 87 20.56 -9.24 26.07
CA GLN A 87 20.67 -10.47 26.87
C GLN A 87 20.02 -10.35 28.26
N ASP A 88 19.75 -9.13 28.74
CA ASP A 88 19.35 -8.84 30.11
C ASP A 88 17.90 -8.37 30.30
N ILE A 89 17.11 -8.22 29.22
CA ILE A 89 15.72 -7.76 29.31
C ILE A 89 14.76 -8.83 28.79
N SER A 90 13.68 -9.10 29.55
CA SER A 90 12.62 -9.99 29.08
C SER A 90 11.84 -9.39 27.92
N LEU A 91 11.26 -10.26 27.06
CA LEU A 91 10.37 -9.83 25.95
C LEU A 91 9.24 -8.93 26.44
N SER A 92 8.63 -9.26 27.60
CA SER A 92 7.55 -8.46 28.20
C SER A 92 8.03 -7.07 28.62
N SER A 93 9.19 -6.97 29.22
CA SER A 93 9.78 -5.68 29.61
C SER A 93 10.15 -4.82 28.40
N LEU A 94 10.73 -5.42 27.36
CA LEU A 94 11.05 -4.71 26.12
C LEU A 94 9.78 -4.22 25.43
N ALA A 95 8.76 -5.07 25.32
CA ALA A 95 7.48 -4.69 24.73
C ALA A 95 6.81 -3.54 25.49
N PHE A 96 6.85 -3.56 26.81
CA PHE A 96 6.33 -2.48 27.65
C PHE A 96 7.10 -1.17 27.43
N LEU A 97 8.41 -1.20 27.37
CA LEU A 97 9.24 0.00 27.14
C LEU A 97 8.93 0.62 25.76
N ILE A 98 8.80 -0.21 24.73
CA ILE A 98 8.42 0.25 23.38
C ILE A 98 7.02 0.84 23.41
N ALA A 99 6.05 0.14 24.00
CA ALA A 99 4.67 0.60 24.10
C ALA A 99 4.58 1.94 24.86
N ARG A 100 5.33 2.11 25.95
CA ARG A 100 5.40 3.36 26.71
C ARG A 100 5.98 4.49 25.88
N LYS A 101 7.02 4.24 25.11
CA LYS A 101 7.61 5.23 24.22
C LYS A 101 6.61 5.67 23.14
N ILE A 102 5.93 4.72 22.52
CA ILE A 102 4.87 5.01 21.54
C ILE A 102 3.72 5.82 22.18
N ALA A 103 3.31 5.47 23.40
CA ALA A 103 2.27 6.22 24.11
C ALA A 103 2.68 7.66 24.41
N ASN A 104 3.95 7.89 24.75
CA ASN A 104 4.45 9.21 25.11
C ASN A 104 4.79 10.10 23.92
N GLU A 105 5.38 9.53 22.87
CA GLU A 105 5.98 10.25 21.74
C GLU A 105 5.25 10.03 20.41
N GLY A 106 4.35 9.05 20.35
CA GLY A 106 3.81 8.55 19.10
C GLY A 106 4.80 7.67 18.34
N TRP A 107 4.47 7.38 17.10
CA TRP A 107 5.33 6.60 16.22
C TRP A 107 5.47 7.24 14.85
N LYS A 108 6.73 7.48 14.45
CA LYS A 108 7.13 7.92 13.10
C LYS A 108 8.46 7.28 12.73
N ARG A 109 8.67 7.01 11.48
CA ARG A 109 9.91 6.38 11.00
C ARG A 109 10.90 7.37 10.37
N GLU A 110 10.99 8.57 10.88
CA GLU A 110 11.85 9.64 10.34
C GLU A 110 13.31 9.24 10.14
N ARG A 111 13.83 8.36 11.01
CA ARG A 111 15.23 7.89 10.91
C ARG A 111 15.45 6.80 9.86
N HIS A 112 14.39 6.17 9.36
CA HIS A 112 14.44 5.02 8.48
C HIS A 112 13.66 5.20 7.17
N GLY A 113 13.45 6.43 6.74
CA GLY A 113 12.85 6.74 5.47
C GLY A 113 11.39 7.19 5.54
N GLY A 114 10.99 7.85 6.61
CA GLY A 114 9.66 8.46 6.73
C GLY A 114 8.49 7.47 6.75
N VAL A 115 7.31 7.98 7.02
CA VAL A 115 6.07 7.19 7.08
C VAL A 115 5.29 7.24 5.77
N GLU A 116 5.33 8.27 5.01
CA GLU A 116 4.54 8.55 3.80
C GLU A 116 4.68 7.49 2.68
N LEU A 117 4.51 6.22 3.05
CA LEU A 117 4.71 5.07 2.15
C LEU A 117 3.78 5.11 0.93
N ILE A 118 2.50 5.41 1.16
CA ILE A 118 1.50 5.42 0.10
C ILE A 118 1.66 6.66 -0.76
N SER A 119 1.79 7.84 -0.17
CA SER A 119 1.96 9.11 -0.88
C SER A 119 3.21 9.16 -1.75
N GLU A 120 4.27 8.47 -1.34
CA GLU A 120 5.52 8.39 -2.12
C GLU A 120 5.34 7.61 -3.43
N ILE A 121 4.48 6.60 -3.46
CA ILE A 121 4.24 5.74 -4.61
C ILE A 121 3.02 6.23 -5.42
N VAL A 122 1.93 6.60 -4.74
CA VAL A 122 0.69 7.07 -5.37
C VAL A 122 0.74 8.58 -5.52
N THR A 123 1.63 9.05 -6.38
CA THR A 123 1.78 10.47 -6.69
C THR A 123 0.76 10.93 -7.73
N ASP A 124 0.54 12.25 -7.83
CA ASP A 124 -0.32 12.83 -8.87
C ASP A 124 0.16 12.46 -10.28
N MET A 125 1.48 12.42 -10.49
CA MET A 125 2.06 11.98 -11.76
C MET A 125 1.73 10.52 -12.07
N ARG A 126 1.76 9.64 -11.07
CA ARG A 126 1.42 8.24 -11.25
C ARG A 126 -0.07 8.06 -11.56
N ILE A 127 -0.92 8.80 -10.86
CA ILE A 127 -2.36 8.81 -11.12
C ILE A 127 -2.63 9.31 -12.56
N GLN A 128 -1.99 10.41 -12.97
CA GLN A 128 -2.15 10.94 -14.33
C GLN A 128 -1.70 9.95 -15.38
N SER A 129 -0.57 9.26 -15.18
CA SER A 129 -0.09 8.22 -16.09
C SER A 129 -1.10 7.09 -16.28
N ILE A 130 -1.77 6.66 -15.21
CA ILE A 130 -2.83 5.63 -15.29
C ILE A 130 -4.03 6.15 -16.08
N ILE A 131 -4.44 7.39 -15.83
CA ILE A 131 -5.56 8.05 -16.55
C ILE A 131 -5.24 8.15 -18.04
N ASP A 132 -4.04 8.56 -18.40
CA ASP A 132 -3.61 8.72 -19.80
C ASP A 132 -3.61 7.37 -20.53
N GLU A 133 -3.15 6.30 -19.90
CA GLU A 133 -3.11 4.97 -20.48
C GLU A 133 -4.52 4.40 -20.72
N VAL A 134 -5.42 4.55 -19.74
CA VAL A 134 -6.82 4.17 -19.89
C VAL A 134 -7.51 5.01 -20.97
N GLY A 135 -7.27 6.33 -20.98
CA GLY A 135 -7.81 7.26 -21.93
C GLY A 135 -7.37 6.96 -23.37
N ALA A 136 -6.14 6.58 -23.58
CA ALA A 136 -5.62 6.20 -24.91
C ALA A 136 -6.38 4.98 -25.48
N VAL A 137 -6.62 3.96 -24.65
CA VAL A 137 -7.37 2.78 -25.08
C VAL A 137 -8.83 3.08 -25.34
N MET A 138 -9.48 3.90 -24.50
CA MET A 138 -10.85 4.35 -24.72
C MET A 138 -10.99 5.12 -26.03
N MET A 139 -10.03 5.98 -26.36
CA MET A 139 -10.02 6.74 -27.61
C MET A 139 -9.96 5.82 -28.83
N VAL A 140 -9.09 4.80 -28.79
CA VAL A 140 -8.98 3.82 -29.88
C VAL A 140 -10.29 3.04 -30.05
N GLN A 141 -10.89 2.58 -28.97
CA GLN A 141 -12.18 1.85 -29.00
C GLN A 141 -13.28 2.72 -29.57
N PHE A 142 -13.43 3.95 -29.09
CA PHE A 142 -14.43 4.89 -29.56
C PHE A 142 -14.26 5.20 -31.05
N THR A 143 -13.02 5.46 -31.51
CA THR A 143 -12.73 5.71 -32.93
C THR A 143 -13.07 4.51 -33.81
N THR A 144 -12.75 3.30 -33.34
CA THR A 144 -13.06 2.06 -34.06
C THR A 144 -14.58 1.86 -34.21
N GLU A 145 -15.35 2.06 -33.14
CA GLU A 145 -16.80 1.96 -33.15
C GLU A 145 -17.45 3.00 -34.09
N LEU A 146 -16.96 4.24 -34.09
CA LEU A 146 -17.42 5.27 -35.03
C LEU A 146 -17.18 4.89 -36.50
N VAL A 147 -15.99 4.35 -36.82
CA VAL A 147 -15.68 3.92 -38.19
C VAL A 147 -16.61 2.79 -38.64
N ILE A 148 -16.90 1.82 -37.74
CA ILE A 148 -17.84 0.73 -38.03
C ILE A 148 -19.23 1.31 -38.34
N LEU A 149 -19.75 2.21 -37.49
CA LEU A 149 -21.05 2.84 -37.67
C LEU A 149 -21.15 3.63 -39.00
N ILE A 150 -20.10 4.38 -39.35
CA ILE A 150 -20.04 5.14 -40.59
C ILE A 150 -20.11 4.18 -41.79
N ASN A 151 -19.29 3.12 -41.79
CA ASN A 151 -19.29 2.13 -42.87
C ASN A 151 -20.62 1.41 -43.01
N GLU A 152 -21.31 1.11 -41.90
CA GLU A 152 -22.67 0.52 -41.94
C GLU A 152 -23.69 1.47 -42.54
N LEU A 153 -23.61 2.77 -42.24
CA LEU A 153 -24.48 3.80 -42.81
C LEU A 153 -24.25 4.02 -44.29
N GLU A 154 -22.98 3.92 -44.76
CA GLU A 154 -22.66 4.05 -46.19
C GLU A 154 -23.06 2.82 -47.00
N ALA A 155 -23.18 1.66 -46.35
CA ALA A 155 -23.59 0.40 -47.02
C ALA A 155 -25.13 0.20 -47.08
N ALA A 156 -25.90 1.03 -46.39
CA ALA A 156 -27.37 0.98 -46.33
C ALA A 156 -28.04 1.87 -47.38
#